data_8a020fa289c53c2f12ee6cb6240a4173
#
_entry.id   8a020fa289c53c2f12ee6cb6240a4173
#
_cell.length_a   1.000
_cell.length_b   1.000
_cell.length_c   1.000
_cell.angle_alpha   90.00
_cell.angle_beta   90.00
_cell.angle_gamma   90.00
#
_symmetry.space_group_name_H-M   'P 1'
#
loop_
_entity.id
_entity.type
_entity.pdbx_description
1 polymer ?
#
loop_
_entity_poly.entity_id
_entity_poly.type
_entity_poly.pdbx_seq_one_letter_code
_entity_poly.pdbx_strand_id
1 'polypeptide(L)'
;MIPVKEVIVVEGRYDKNTLSQIFDAVIVETSGFGVFNDKEKLALLRRLAEARGLVVLTDSDGAGFVIRNFLKGAIDPALVKQAYIPDIAGKERRKASPSKEGKLGVEGMSAETLIDALRRAGATLGLSLIHI
;
A
#
# COMPACT_ATOMS: atom_id res chain seq x y z
N MET A 1 13.39 10.21 6.54
CA MET A 1 12.39 9.30 5.92
C MET A 1 13.05 8.50 4.81
N ILE A 2 12.53 7.34 4.54
CA ILE A 2 13.10 6.42 3.56
C ILE A 2 12.50 6.71 2.19
N PRO A 3 13.28 7.12 1.18
CA PRO A 3 12.75 7.31 -0.17
C PRO A 3 12.29 6.00 -0.80
N VAL A 4 11.18 6.03 -1.53
CA VAL A 4 10.67 4.90 -2.28
C VAL A 4 10.37 5.36 -3.69
N LYS A 5 10.92 4.68 -4.69
CA LYS A 5 10.73 5.03 -6.09
C LYS A 5 9.29 4.79 -6.54
N GLU A 6 8.75 3.62 -6.22
CA GLU A 6 7.40 3.25 -6.63
C GLU A 6 6.35 4.09 -5.91
N VAL A 7 5.20 4.28 -6.55
CA VAL A 7 4.05 4.89 -5.92
C VAL A 7 3.39 3.85 -5.01
N ILE A 8 3.18 4.21 -3.76
CA ILE A 8 2.54 3.32 -2.80
C ILE A 8 1.02 3.53 -2.89
N VAL A 9 0.29 2.45 -3.13
CA VAL A 9 -1.17 2.49 -3.23
C VAL A 9 -1.75 1.85 -1.98
N VAL A 10 -2.58 2.60 -1.27
CA VAL A 10 -3.22 2.18 -0.03
C VAL A 10 -4.72 2.34 -0.11
N GLU A 11 -5.44 1.72 0.82
CA GLU A 11 -6.89 1.77 0.83
C GLU A 11 -7.45 3.10 1.31
N GLY A 12 -6.94 3.62 2.44
CA GLY A 12 -7.54 4.75 3.09
C GLY A 12 -6.57 5.81 3.59
N ARG A 13 -7.17 6.90 4.07
CA ARG A 13 -6.43 8.08 4.53
C ARG A 13 -5.51 7.79 5.73
N TYR A 14 -5.95 6.94 6.64
CA TYR A 14 -5.15 6.64 7.83
C TYR A 14 -3.91 5.84 7.47
N ASP A 15 -4.03 4.94 6.51
CA ASP A 15 -2.90 4.19 5.99
C ASP A 15 -1.89 5.14 5.35
N LYS A 16 -2.37 6.08 4.54
CA LYS A 16 -1.55 7.09 3.92
C LYS A 16 -0.80 7.92 4.96
N ASN A 17 -1.48 8.35 6.02
CA ASN A 17 -0.86 9.14 7.07
C ASN A 17 0.25 8.36 7.79
N THR A 18 0.00 7.09 8.10
CA THR A 18 0.99 6.23 8.75
C THR A 18 2.23 6.10 7.88
N LEU A 19 2.06 5.77 6.61
CA LEU A 19 3.17 5.55 5.69
C LEU A 19 3.93 6.84 5.39
N SER A 20 3.26 7.98 5.33
CA SER A 20 3.91 9.27 5.05
C SER A 20 4.86 9.72 6.17
N GLN A 21 4.73 9.16 7.36
CA GLN A 21 5.64 9.43 8.47
C GLN A 21 6.91 8.58 8.40
N ILE A 22 6.90 7.53 7.60
CA ILE A 22 8.01 6.57 7.48
C ILE A 22 8.73 6.74 6.14
N PHE A 23 7.99 6.94 5.07
CA PHE A 23 8.51 6.95 3.70
C PHE A 23 8.36 8.30 3.03
N ASP A 24 9.41 8.69 2.31
CA ASP A 24 9.35 9.81 1.36
C ASP A 24 8.95 9.22 0.02
N ALA A 25 7.66 9.27 -0.28
CA ALA A 25 7.10 8.61 -1.45
C ALA A 25 5.79 9.27 -1.85
N VAL A 26 5.38 9.07 -3.10
CA VAL A 26 4.03 9.40 -3.54
C VAL A 26 3.11 8.27 -3.05
N ILE A 27 2.12 8.63 -2.27
CA ILE A 27 1.17 7.67 -1.69
C ILE A 27 -0.22 8.04 -2.17
N VAL A 28 -0.89 7.09 -2.82
CA VAL A 28 -2.25 7.29 -3.36
C VAL A 28 -3.21 6.41 -2.60
N GLU A 29 -4.27 7.01 -2.07
CA GLU A 29 -5.35 6.24 -1.45
C GLU A 29 -6.44 5.95 -2.47
N THR A 30 -6.98 4.73 -2.43
CA THR A 30 -8.05 4.33 -3.34
C THR A 30 -9.42 4.73 -2.85
N SER A 31 -9.54 5.17 -1.59
CA SER A 31 -10.81 5.48 -0.95
C SER A 31 -11.77 4.30 -0.98
N GLY A 32 -11.26 3.14 -0.58
CA GLY A 32 -12.03 1.91 -0.59
C GLY A 32 -12.35 1.49 -2.02
N PHE A 33 -13.61 1.38 -2.35
CA PHE A 33 -14.06 0.95 -3.68
C PHE A 33 -14.24 2.11 -4.67
N GLY A 34 -13.90 3.32 -4.29
CA GLY A 34 -14.05 4.49 -5.16
C GLY A 34 -13.28 4.38 -6.46
N VAL A 35 -12.11 3.72 -6.44
CA VAL A 35 -11.27 3.55 -7.63
C VAL A 35 -11.99 2.80 -8.75
N PHE A 36 -12.95 1.95 -8.42
CA PHE A 36 -13.68 1.13 -9.40
C PHE A 36 -14.57 1.98 -10.33
N ASN A 37 -15.00 3.13 -9.85
CA ASN A 37 -15.90 4.02 -10.58
C ASN A 37 -15.24 5.33 -11.00
N ASP A 38 -13.98 5.54 -10.64
CA ASP A 38 -13.26 6.77 -10.92
C ASP A 38 -12.26 6.55 -12.06
N LYS A 39 -12.70 6.86 -13.28
CA LYS A 39 -11.87 6.68 -14.47
C LYS A 39 -10.63 7.56 -14.48
N GLU A 40 -10.74 8.78 -13.93
CA GLU A 40 -9.60 9.69 -13.86
C GLU A 40 -8.55 9.19 -12.90
N LYS A 41 -8.96 8.67 -11.76
CA LYS A 41 -8.05 8.10 -10.78
C LYS A 41 -7.34 6.87 -11.34
N LEU A 42 -8.08 6.01 -12.03
CA LEU A 42 -7.49 4.84 -12.65
C LEU A 42 -6.49 5.22 -13.74
N ALA A 43 -6.82 6.23 -14.57
CA ALA A 43 -5.90 6.72 -15.60
C ALA A 43 -4.64 7.30 -14.96
N LEU A 44 -4.76 8.01 -13.84
CA LEU A 44 -3.61 8.53 -13.11
C LEU A 44 -2.73 7.38 -12.60
N LEU A 45 -3.34 6.35 -12.00
CA LEU A 45 -2.59 5.20 -11.51
C LEU A 45 -1.85 4.48 -12.63
N ARG A 46 -2.46 4.35 -13.81
CA ARG A 46 -1.80 3.75 -14.96
C ARG A 46 -0.58 4.56 -15.39
N ARG A 47 -0.69 5.88 -15.45
CA ARG A 47 0.45 6.74 -15.80
C ARG A 47 1.56 6.67 -14.76
N LEU A 48 1.21 6.64 -13.49
CA LEU A 48 2.18 6.51 -12.41
C LEU A 48 2.87 5.14 -12.45
N ALA A 49 2.12 4.09 -12.77
CA ALA A 49 2.67 2.75 -12.92
C ALA A 49 3.72 2.71 -14.03
N GLU A 50 3.43 3.30 -15.18
CA GLU A 50 4.36 3.35 -16.30
C GLU A 50 5.61 4.17 -15.98
N ALA A 51 5.45 5.27 -15.25
CA ALA A 51 6.56 6.16 -14.94
C ALA A 51 7.43 5.65 -13.80
N ARG A 52 6.85 5.07 -12.77
CA ARG A 52 7.54 4.74 -11.53
C ARG A 52 7.31 3.32 -11.02
N GLY A 53 6.30 2.64 -11.50
CA GLY A 53 5.81 1.40 -10.90
C GLY A 53 4.92 1.68 -9.71
N LEU A 54 4.10 0.70 -9.35
CA LEU A 54 3.25 0.75 -8.17
C LEU A 54 3.64 -0.34 -7.19
N VAL A 55 3.44 -0.08 -5.91
CA VAL A 55 3.43 -1.12 -4.89
C VAL A 55 2.13 -0.97 -4.10
N VAL A 56 1.34 -2.03 -4.07
CA VAL A 56 0.05 -2.04 -3.38
C VAL A 56 0.26 -2.58 -1.98
N LEU A 57 -0.17 -1.83 -0.99
CA LEU A 57 -0.07 -2.21 0.42
C LEU A 57 -1.42 -1.98 1.07
N THR A 58 -2.14 -3.05 1.34
CA THR A 58 -3.46 -3.00 1.96
C THR A 58 -3.52 -3.94 3.14
N ASP A 59 -4.55 -3.76 3.95
CA ASP A 59 -4.85 -4.69 5.05
C ASP A 59 -5.11 -6.08 4.50
N SER A 60 -4.94 -7.09 5.33
CA SER A 60 -5.17 -8.49 4.96
C SER A 60 -6.63 -8.90 5.13
N ASP A 61 -7.56 -8.01 4.81
CA ASP A 61 -8.99 -8.30 4.86
C ASP A 61 -9.60 -8.47 3.47
N GLY A 62 -10.91 -8.78 3.41
CA GLY A 62 -11.60 -9.00 2.15
C GLY A 62 -11.60 -7.78 1.23
N ALA A 63 -11.72 -6.59 1.78
CA ALA A 63 -11.70 -5.35 0.99
C ALA A 63 -10.33 -5.15 0.33
N GLY A 64 -9.25 -5.44 1.07
CA GLY A 64 -7.90 -5.37 0.53
C GLY A 64 -7.70 -6.33 -0.64
N PHE A 65 -8.21 -7.55 -0.54
CA PHE A 65 -8.13 -8.51 -1.63
C PHE A 65 -8.88 -8.06 -2.87
N VAL A 66 -10.06 -7.47 -2.71
CA VAL A 66 -10.84 -6.96 -3.83
C VAL A 66 -10.09 -5.85 -4.56
N ILE A 67 -9.48 -4.92 -3.83
CA ILE A 67 -8.70 -3.83 -4.41
C ILE A 67 -7.50 -4.39 -5.16
N ARG A 68 -6.76 -5.34 -4.59
CA ARG A 68 -5.61 -5.96 -5.24
C ARG A 68 -5.99 -6.64 -6.55
N ASN A 69 -7.07 -7.41 -6.53
CA ASN A 69 -7.53 -8.13 -7.72
C ASN A 69 -8.00 -7.18 -8.81
N PHE A 70 -8.68 -6.10 -8.44
CA PHE A 70 -9.08 -5.09 -9.40
C PHE A 70 -7.87 -4.45 -10.08
N LEU A 71 -6.88 -4.04 -9.33
CA LEU A 71 -5.69 -3.40 -9.87
C LEU A 71 -4.86 -4.36 -10.74
N LYS A 72 -4.80 -5.64 -10.37
CA LYS A 72 -4.12 -6.66 -11.20
C LYS A 72 -4.76 -6.79 -12.58
N GLY A 73 -6.08 -6.66 -12.66
CA GLY A 73 -6.78 -6.73 -13.93
C GLY A 73 -6.77 -5.43 -14.73
N ALA A 74 -6.61 -4.30 -14.07
CA ALA A 74 -6.74 -2.98 -14.69
C ALA A 74 -5.40 -2.37 -15.14
N ILE A 75 -4.29 -2.81 -14.56
CA ILE A 75 -2.96 -2.28 -14.82
C ILE A 75 -2.03 -3.44 -15.14
N ASP A 76 -1.08 -3.23 -16.06
CA ASP A 76 -0.10 -4.24 -16.43
C ASP A 76 0.55 -4.84 -15.18
N PRO A 77 0.43 -6.15 -14.94
CA PRO A 77 0.98 -6.79 -13.74
C PRO A 77 2.49 -6.60 -13.59
N ALA A 78 3.22 -6.43 -14.67
CA ALA A 78 4.66 -6.20 -14.61
C ALA A 78 5.01 -4.88 -13.92
N LEU A 79 4.04 -3.95 -13.84
CA LEU A 79 4.24 -2.64 -13.24
C LEU A 79 3.72 -2.56 -11.80
N VAL A 80 3.13 -3.63 -11.28
CA VAL A 80 2.48 -3.63 -9.97
C VAL A 80 3.13 -4.66 -9.06
N LYS A 81 3.67 -4.20 -7.96
CA LYS A 81 4.21 -5.05 -6.90
C LYS A 81 3.18 -5.17 -5.79
N GLN A 82 3.05 -6.36 -5.22
CA GLN A 82 2.10 -6.62 -4.13
C GLN A 82 2.89 -6.79 -2.84
N ALA A 83 2.69 -5.88 -1.91
CA ALA A 83 3.27 -5.97 -0.58
C ALA A 83 2.24 -6.53 0.39
N TYR A 84 2.68 -7.44 1.24
CA TYR A 84 1.82 -8.12 2.19
C TYR A 84 2.29 -7.85 3.61
N ILE A 85 1.36 -7.47 4.48
CA ILE A 85 1.64 -7.35 5.91
C ILE A 85 1.28 -8.67 6.59
N PRO A 86 1.94 -8.99 7.71
CA PRO A 86 1.63 -10.23 8.42
C PRO A 86 0.24 -10.18 9.05
N ASP A 87 -0.39 -11.34 9.18
CA ASP A 87 -1.66 -11.50 9.89
C ASP A 87 -1.37 -11.51 11.39
N ILE A 88 -1.42 -10.35 12.01
CA ILE A 88 -1.19 -10.20 13.44
C ILE A 88 -2.53 -10.00 14.12
N ALA A 89 -2.91 -10.92 15.02
CA ALA A 89 -4.11 -10.78 15.82
C ALA A 89 -3.94 -9.66 16.84
N GLY A 90 -5.03 -8.96 17.11
CA GLY A 90 -5.01 -7.90 18.10
C GLY A 90 -5.96 -6.77 17.76
N LYS A 91 -5.85 -5.68 18.50
CA LYS A 91 -6.60 -4.46 18.22
C LYS A 91 -5.64 -3.29 18.11
N GLU A 92 -5.99 -2.37 17.26
CA GLU A 92 -5.20 -1.16 17.09
C GLU A 92 -5.38 -0.24 18.30
N ARG A 93 -4.36 0.55 18.59
CA ARG A 93 -4.36 1.42 19.77
C ARG A 93 -5.56 2.36 19.83
N ARG A 94 -6.05 2.81 18.68
CA ARG A 94 -7.16 3.73 18.58
C ARG A 94 -8.53 3.08 18.66
N LYS A 95 -8.59 1.77 18.53
CA LYS A 95 -9.85 1.05 18.45
C LYS A 95 -10.18 0.39 19.79
N ALA A 96 -11.43 0.42 20.14
CA ALA A 96 -11.92 -0.25 21.35
C ALA A 96 -11.99 -1.76 21.18
N SER A 97 -12.04 -2.24 19.93
CA SER A 97 -12.15 -3.67 19.61
C SER A 97 -11.25 -4.02 18.45
N PRO A 98 -10.88 -5.30 18.26
CA PRO A 98 -10.15 -5.76 17.10
C PRO A 98 -10.92 -5.47 15.81
N SER A 99 -10.24 -5.55 14.66
CA SER A 99 -10.90 -5.55 13.37
C SER A 99 -11.87 -6.73 13.27
N LYS A 100 -12.73 -6.72 12.26
CA LYS A 100 -13.69 -7.79 12.03
C LYS A 100 -13.06 -9.18 11.98
N GLU A 101 -11.85 -9.26 11.46
CA GLU A 101 -11.13 -10.52 11.32
C GLU A 101 -10.12 -10.73 12.47
N GLY A 102 -10.10 -9.84 13.45
CA GLY A 102 -9.18 -9.94 14.58
C GLY A 102 -7.73 -9.69 14.21
N LYS A 103 -7.47 -9.00 13.11
CA LYS A 103 -6.12 -8.72 12.59
C LYS A 103 -5.80 -7.25 12.68
N LEU A 104 -4.52 -6.92 12.87
CA LEU A 104 -4.04 -5.56 12.78
C LEU A 104 -3.88 -5.17 11.31
N GLY A 105 -4.35 -3.98 10.97
CA GLY A 105 -4.17 -3.42 9.64
C GLY A 105 -2.84 -2.67 9.49
N VAL A 106 -2.65 -2.06 8.32
CA VAL A 106 -1.45 -1.26 8.02
C VAL A 106 -1.19 -0.22 9.10
N GLU A 107 -2.22 0.45 9.55
CA GLU A 107 -2.13 1.50 10.56
C GLU A 107 -1.58 1.00 11.90
N GLY A 108 -1.86 -0.26 12.25
CA GLY A 108 -1.41 -0.87 13.51
C GLY A 108 -0.03 -1.49 13.43
N MET A 109 0.62 -1.49 12.27
CA MET A 109 1.92 -2.12 12.09
C MET A 109 3.06 -1.20 12.50
N SER A 110 4.18 -1.78 12.98
CA SER A 110 5.38 -1.01 13.26
C SER A 110 6.05 -0.57 11.96
N ALA A 111 6.91 0.46 12.06
CA ALA A 111 7.69 0.92 10.93
C ALA A 111 8.53 -0.21 10.33
N GLU A 112 9.17 -1.02 11.17
CA GLU A 112 10.01 -2.14 10.71
C GLU A 112 9.20 -3.15 9.90
N THR A 113 7.98 -3.46 10.34
CA THR A 113 7.10 -4.38 9.64
C THR A 113 6.73 -3.84 8.26
N LEU A 114 6.41 -2.56 8.16
CA LEU A 114 6.04 -1.93 6.90
C LEU A 114 7.24 -1.82 5.96
N ILE A 115 8.41 -1.48 6.47
CA ILE A 115 9.64 -1.44 5.68
C ILE A 115 9.95 -2.82 5.11
N ASP A 116 9.84 -3.86 5.94
CA ASP A 116 10.09 -5.23 5.51
C ASP A 116 9.08 -5.69 4.45
N ALA A 117 7.82 -5.32 4.61
CA ALA A 117 6.79 -5.66 3.63
C ALA A 117 7.10 -5.08 2.24
N LEU A 118 7.51 -3.82 2.20
CA LEU A 118 7.90 -3.19 0.93
C LEU A 118 9.16 -3.81 0.36
N ARG A 119 10.14 -4.12 1.21
CA ARG A 119 11.38 -4.76 0.77
C ARG A 119 11.10 -6.13 0.14
N ARG A 120 10.27 -6.94 0.77
CA ARG A 120 9.90 -8.27 0.26
C ARG A 120 9.13 -8.20 -1.05
N ALA A 121 8.39 -7.13 -1.26
CA ALA A 121 7.68 -6.92 -2.52
C ALA A 121 8.60 -6.50 -3.66
N GLY A 122 9.85 -6.18 -3.35
CA GLY A 122 10.81 -5.72 -4.35
C GLY A 122 10.78 -4.22 -4.60
N ALA A 123 10.19 -3.45 -3.69
CA ALA A 123 10.18 -2.00 -3.82
C ALA A 123 11.60 -1.43 -3.74
N THR A 124 11.84 -0.36 -4.49
CA THR A 124 13.13 0.31 -4.52
C THR A 124 13.20 1.32 -3.39
N LEU A 125 13.93 0.97 -2.33
CA LEU A 125 14.05 1.80 -1.15
C LEU A 125 15.33 2.65 -1.18
N GLY A 126 15.38 3.64 -0.29
CA GLY A 126 16.38 4.69 -0.29
C GLY A 126 17.84 4.29 -0.49
N LEU A 127 18.28 3.20 0.14
CA LEU A 127 19.65 2.74 -0.02
C LEU A 127 19.98 2.36 -1.46
N SER A 128 19.01 1.74 -2.16
CA SER A 128 19.16 1.40 -3.57
C SER A 128 19.23 2.65 -4.45
N LEU A 129 18.52 3.71 -4.09
CA LEU A 129 18.54 4.97 -4.82
C LEU A 129 19.87 5.72 -4.64
N ILE A 130 20.48 5.58 -3.47
CA ILE A 130 21.75 6.25 -3.17
C ILE A 130 22.93 5.62 -3.91
N HIS A 131 22.85 4.33 -4.18
CA HIS A 131 23.93 3.57 -4.80
C HIS A 131 23.87 3.49 -6.33
N ILE A 132 23.06 4.28 -6.92
CA ILE A 132 22.96 4.32 -8.40
C ILE A 132 24.14 5.07 -8.99
#